data_30e18bb0d4a049e9276331ac928cee12
#
_entry.id   30e18bb0d4a049e9276331ac928cee12
#
_cell.length_a   1.000
_cell.length_b   1.000
_cell.length_c   1.000
_cell.angle_alpha   90.00
_cell.angle_beta   90.00
_cell.angle_gamma   90.00
#
_symmetry.space_group_name_H-M   'P 1'
#
loop_
_entity.id
_entity.type
_entity.pdbx_description
1 polymer ?
#
loop_
_entity_poly.entity_id
_entity_poly.type
_entity_poly.pdbx_seq_one_letter_code
_entity_poly.pdbx_strand_id
1 'polypeptide(L)'
;MFKDLFRFSFERNDDTHEAPRSAADADRTEAIVDLAEALERSSAEGNGSAVRAALFEQIYQNAAAKPAQIEYGILKVAEMLDNRYLVGLSPEAKRAAVLMALEAVGAAIDDLLQDAVVRQRALNDYEEGLQRRLKEFEGGKVAENAAIQADLDRLTREHMSRIQSNLDGVAREQDKLRNWQRVKQQESQRIAEAAAFCVPPSGPGGAGLTQVLERATAARR
;
A
#
# COMPACT_ATOMS: atom_id res chain seq x y z
N MET A 1 -9.27 12.84 14.83
CA MET A 1 -9.11 11.50 15.43
C MET A 1 -8.58 10.52 14.38
N PHE A 2 -7.36 10.76 13.82
CA PHE A 2 -6.72 9.87 12.84
C PHE A 2 -5.18 10.03 12.89
N LYS A 3 -4.59 10.20 14.08
CA LYS A 3 -3.16 10.49 14.26
C LYS A 3 -2.31 9.32 14.80
N ASP A 4 -2.92 8.17 15.12
CA ASP A 4 -2.22 7.11 15.87
C ASP A 4 -2.02 5.78 15.12
N LEU A 5 -2.18 5.74 13.78
CA LEU A 5 -2.13 4.47 13.03
C LEU A 5 -0.80 4.19 12.30
N PHE A 6 0.22 5.07 12.39
CA PHE A 6 1.49 4.87 11.70
C PHE A 6 2.70 5.18 12.59
N ARG A 7 2.78 4.52 13.76
CA ARG A 7 4.02 4.52 14.55
C ARG A 7 4.65 3.13 14.52
N PHE A 8 5.14 2.72 13.35
CA PHE A 8 6.08 1.61 13.24
C PHE A 8 7.49 2.20 13.40
N SER A 9 8.11 1.96 14.55
CA SER A 9 9.53 2.23 14.78
C SER A 9 10.34 1.24 13.96
N PHE A 10 10.98 1.72 12.91
CA PHE A 10 11.94 0.98 12.11
C PHE A 10 13.32 1.18 12.75
N GLU A 11 13.78 0.21 13.53
CA GLU A 11 15.19 0.12 13.93
C GLU A 11 16.01 -0.28 12.70
N ARG A 12 16.86 0.64 12.27
CA ARG A 12 17.80 0.47 11.16
C ARG A 12 18.98 -0.36 11.67
N ASN A 13 19.06 -1.61 11.23
CA ASN A 13 20.26 -2.39 11.32
C ASN A 13 21.02 -2.28 10.00
N ASP A 14 22.10 -1.50 10.01
CA ASP A 14 23.03 -1.32 8.89
C ASP A 14 24.09 -2.43 8.94
N ASP A 15 24.58 -2.77 7.76
CA ASP A 15 25.73 -3.60 7.40
C ASP A 15 25.46 -5.02 6.92
N THR A 16 25.35 -5.14 5.59
CA THR A 16 26.19 -6.07 4.81
C THR A 16 26.15 -5.71 3.33
N HIS A 17 27.28 -5.30 2.78
CA HIS A 17 27.59 -5.20 1.36
C HIS A 17 27.48 -6.59 0.72
N GLU A 18 26.43 -6.83 -0.08
CA GLU A 18 26.32 -8.02 -0.92
C GLU A 18 26.39 -7.62 -2.41
N ALA A 19 27.29 -8.28 -3.15
CA ALA A 19 27.55 -8.04 -4.57
C ALA A 19 26.31 -8.33 -5.45
N PRO A 20 26.14 -7.67 -6.62
CA PRO A 20 24.97 -7.89 -7.47
C PRO A 20 24.96 -9.30 -8.06
N ARG A 21 23.94 -10.07 -7.72
CA ARG A 21 23.70 -11.40 -8.29
C ARG A 21 23.18 -11.28 -9.72
N SER A 22 23.56 -12.24 -10.56
CA SER A 22 23.31 -12.35 -12.01
C SER A 22 21.81 -12.36 -12.34
N ALA A 23 21.45 -11.83 -13.52
CA ALA A 23 20.08 -11.86 -14.08
C ALA A 23 19.47 -13.29 -14.16
N ALA A 24 20.29 -14.33 -14.18
CA ALA A 24 19.87 -15.74 -14.14
C ALA A 24 19.27 -16.15 -12.78
N ASP A 25 19.61 -15.45 -11.70
CA ASP A 25 19.03 -15.70 -10.36
C ASP A 25 17.67 -15.03 -10.18
N ALA A 26 17.38 -13.95 -10.93
CA ALA A 26 16.08 -13.30 -10.92
C ALA A 26 15.01 -14.15 -11.63
N ASP A 27 15.33 -14.72 -12.78
CA ASP A 27 14.43 -15.56 -13.60
C ASP A 27 14.05 -16.88 -12.86
N ARG A 28 15.03 -17.46 -12.15
CA ARG A 28 14.79 -18.64 -11.29
C ARG A 28 13.88 -18.35 -10.10
N THR A 29 13.93 -17.14 -9.60
CA THR A 29 13.13 -16.73 -8.44
C THR A 29 11.68 -16.38 -8.81
N GLU A 30 11.40 -15.89 -10.02
CA GLU A 30 10.02 -15.70 -10.50
C GLU A 30 9.28 -17.03 -10.67
N ALA A 31 9.91 -18.04 -11.27
CA ALA A 31 9.32 -19.37 -11.42
C ALA A 31 8.93 -20.03 -10.10
N ILE A 32 9.62 -19.69 -9.00
CA ILE A 32 9.35 -20.25 -7.68
C ILE A 32 8.21 -19.51 -6.94
N VAL A 33 7.98 -18.23 -7.23
CA VAL A 33 6.80 -17.49 -6.71
C VAL A 33 5.53 -18.05 -7.32
N ASP A 34 5.50 -18.29 -8.61
CA ASP A 34 4.37 -18.92 -9.29
C ASP A 34 4.03 -20.29 -8.66
N LEU A 35 5.07 -21.01 -8.21
CA LEU A 35 4.89 -22.29 -7.55
C LEU A 35 4.36 -22.17 -6.12
N ALA A 36 4.75 -21.13 -5.36
CA ALA A 36 4.21 -20.87 -4.03
C ALA A 36 2.73 -20.46 -4.10
N GLU A 37 2.35 -19.62 -5.07
CA GLU A 37 0.94 -19.30 -5.33
C GLU A 37 0.14 -20.51 -5.82
N ALA A 38 0.75 -21.41 -6.61
CA ALA A 38 0.15 -22.68 -7.00
C ALA A 38 -0.06 -23.59 -5.79
N LEU A 39 0.82 -23.56 -4.78
CA LEU A 39 0.69 -24.29 -3.54
C LEU A 39 -0.50 -23.80 -2.71
N GLU A 40 -0.68 -22.48 -2.59
CA GLU A 40 -1.84 -21.91 -1.88
C GLU A 40 -3.15 -22.31 -2.56
N ARG A 41 -3.23 -22.22 -3.87
CA ARG A 41 -4.41 -22.60 -4.66
C ARG A 41 -4.70 -24.10 -4.52
N SER A 42 -3.69 -24.96 -4.56
CA SER A 42 -3.88 -26.42 -4.48
C SER A 42 -4.14 -26.92 -3.06
N SER A 43 -3.76 -26.15 -2.04
CA SER A 43 -4.11 -26.44 -0.63
C SER A 43 -5.62 -26.36 -0.40
N ALA A 44 -6.29 -25.48 -1.14
CA ALA A 44 -7.76 -25.34 -1.12
C ALA A 44 -8.47 -26.51 -1.84
N GLU A 45 -7.80 -27.20 -2.76
CA GLU A 45 -8.38 -28.25 -3.61
C GLU A 45 -8.08 -29.70 -3.13
N GLY A 46 -7.45 -29.88 -1.97
CA GLY A 46 -7.17 -31.21 -1.40
C GLY A 46 -5.97 -31.96 -2.00
N ASN A 47 -5.27 -31.39 -2.98
CA ASN A 47 -4.10 -31.98 -3.64
C ASN A 47 -2.75 -31.44 -3.11
N GLY A 48 -2.78 -30.80 -1.95
CA GLY A 48 -1.65 -30.05 -1.38
C GLY A 48 -0.37 -30.86 -1.10
N SER A 49 -0.46 -32.19 -0.95
CA SER A 49 0.71 -33.01 -0.65
C SER A 49 1.63 -33.20 -1.85
N ALA A 50 1.08 -33.47 -3.04
CA ALA A 50 1.87 -33.68 -4.26
C ALA A 50 2.52 -32.39 -4.75
N VAL A 51 1.78 -31.25 -4.69
CA VAL A 51 2.30 -29.93 -5.08
C VAL A 51 3.40 -29.47 -4.13
N ARG A 52 3.24 -29.74 -2.82
CA ARG A 52 4.28 -29.46 -1.82
C ARG A 52 5.56 -30.25 -2.07
N ALA A 53 5.43 -31.53 -2.39
CA ALA A 53 6.59 -32.38 -2.71
C ALA A 53 7.30 -31.87 -3.96
N ALA A 54 6.58 -31.47 -5.01
CA ALA A 54 7.13 -30.91 -6.21
C ALA A 54 7.85 -29.58 -5.97
N LEU A 55 7.31 -28.70 -5.10
CA LEU A 55 7.93 -27.46 -4.70
C LEU A 55 9.28 -27.69 -4.01
N PHE A 56 9.31 -28.57 -3.02
CA PHE A 56 10.56 -28.87 -2.31
C PHE A 56 11.60 -29.48 -3.24
N GLU A 57 11.19 -30.38 -4.12
CA GLU A 57 12.10 -30.96 -5.11
C GLU A 57 12.72 -29.89 -6.02
N GLN A 58 11.91 -28.92 -6.47
CA GLN A 58 12.39 -27.82 -7.29
C GLN A 58 13.34 -26.88 -6.52
N ILE A 59 13.07 -26.60 -5.23
CA ILE A 59 13.98 -25.85 -4.37
C ILE A 59 15.34 -26.55 -4.28
N TYR A 60 15.33 -27.88 -4.05
CA TYR A 60 16.55 -28.66 -3.97
C TYR A 60 17.32 -28.70 -5.28
N GLN A 61 16.62 -28.80 -6.43
CA GLN A 61 17.27 -28.80 -7.75
C GLN A 61 17.88 -27.44 -8.10
N ASN A 62 17.26 -26.34 -7.64
CA ASN A 62 17.74 -24.99 -7.86
C ASN A 62 18.82 -24.53 -6.88
N ALA A 63 19.03 -25.26 -5.79
CA ALA A 63 20.05 -24.90 -4.81
C ALA A 63 21.46 -24.94 -5.41
N ALA A 64 22.32 -23.98 -5.00
CA ALA A 64 23.71 -23.92 -5.45
C ALA A 64 24.51 -25.18 -5.07
N ALA A 65 24.17 -25.76 -3.92
CA ALA A 65 24.69 -27.06 -3.48
C ALA A 65 23.59 -28.11 -3.65
N LYS A 66 23.61 -28.81 -4.78
CA LYS A 66 22.63 -29.86 -5.04
C LYS A 66 22.83 -31.02 -4.09
N PRO A 67 21.75 -31.58 -3.51
CA PRO A 67 21.83 -32.80 -2.73
C PRO A 67 22.48 -33.90 -3.58
N ALA A 68 23.29 -34.74 -2.93
CA ALA A 68 23.83 -35.91 -3.59
C ALA A 68 22.66 -36.81 -4.04
N GLN A 69 22.73 -37.31 -5.27
CA GLN A 69 21.78 -38.32 -5.77
C GLN A 69 22.20 -39.66 -5.20
N ILE A 70 21.93 -39.86 -3.92
CA ILE A 70 22.10 -41.15 -3.24
C ILE A 70 20.80 -41.91 -3.31
N GLU A 71 20.89 -43.21 -3.59
CA GLU A 71 19.74 -44.11 -3.70
C GLU A 71 18.89 -44.09 -2.43
N TYR A 72 19.53 -43.90 -1.27
CA TYR A 72 18.91 -43.79 0.05
C TYR A 72 19.30 -42.47 0.73
N GLY A 73 18.67 -41.38 0.31
CA GLY A 73 18.87 -40.05 0.95
C GLY A 73 17.99 -39.89 2.21
N ILE A 74 18.16 -38.75 2.89
CA ILE A 74 17.46 -38.42 4.15
C ILE A 74 15.91 -38.46 3.99
N LEU A 75 15.38 -38.10 2.80
CA LEU A 75 13.95 -38.19 2.55
C LEU A 75 13.44 -39.62 2.57
N LYS A 76 14.24 -40.60 2.15
CA LYS A 76 13.90 -42.00 2.24
C LYS A 76 13.84 -42.47 3.68
N VAL A 77 14.69 -41.98 4.54
CA VAL A 77 14.63 -42.21 5.99
C VAL A 77 13.33 -41.65 6.58
N ALA A 78 12.93 -40.43 6.16
CA ALA A 78 11.67 -39.85 6.58
C ALA A 78 10.45 -40.74 6.15
N GLU A 79 10.42 -41.22 4.91
CA GLU A 79 9.40 -42.16 4.44
C GLU A 79 9.38 -43.47 5.25
N MET A 80 10.57 -44.00 5.61
CA MET A 80 10.66 -45.18 6.46
C MET A 80 10.03 -44.93 7.84
N LEU A 81 10.26 -43.76 8.44
CA LEU A 81 9.71 -43.42 9.76
C LEU A 81 8.19 -43.29 9.74
N ASP A 82 7.62 -42.86 8.61
CA ASP A 82 6.16 -42.77 8.40
C ASP A 82 5.52 -44.12 8.03
N ASN A 83 6.31 -45.18 7.90
CA ASN A 83 5.81 -46.46 7.53
C ASN A 83 4.90 -47.04 8.64
N ARG A 84 3.74 -47.59 8.24
CA ARG A 84 2.73 -48.18 9.13
C ARG A 84 3.28 -49.22 10.12
N TYR A 85 4.36 -49.91 9.77
CA TYR A 85 4.97 -50.93 10.63
C TYR A 85 5.83 -50.35 11.75
N LEU A 86 6.22 -49.08 11.61
CA LEU A 86 6.98 -48.35 12.63
C LEU A 86 6.08 -47.44 13.48
N VAL A 87 4.85 -47.19 13.04
CA VAL A 87 3.86 -46.40 13.81
C VAL A 87 3.55 -47.17 15.11
N GLY A 88 3.69 -46.51 16.26
CA GLY A 88 3.44 -47.11 17.59
C GLY A 88 4.65 -47.76 18.24
N LEU A 89 5.80 -47.89 17.57
CA LEU A 89 7.03 -48.37 18.21
C LEU A 89 7.67 -47.24 19.05
N SER A 90 8.45 -47.62 20.06
CA SER A 90 9.25 -46.64 20.81
C SER A 90 10.31 -45.96 19.93
N PRO A 91 10.76 -44.74 20.28
CA PRO A 91 11.81 -44.05 19.52
C PRO A 91 13.07 -44.89 19.33
N GLU A 92 13.46 -45.65 20.35
CA GLU A 92 14.62 -46.55 20.32
C GLU A 92 14.42 -47.68 19.32
N ALA A 93 13.23 -48.32 19.33
CA ALA A 93 12.89 -49.37 18.39
C ALA A 93 12.83 -48.87 16.94
N LYS A 94 12.26 -47.67 16.70
CA LYS A 94 12.28 -47.01 15.38
C LYS A 94 13.70 -46.77 14.90
N ARG A 95 14.53 -46.24 15.78
CA ARG A 95 15.95 -45.95 15.45
C ARG A 95 16.69 -47.24 15.09
N ALA A 96 16.52 -48.30 15.88
CA ALA A 96 17.15 -49.60 15.61
C ALA A 96 16.71 -50.19 14.27
N ALA A 97 15.40 -50.13 13.97
CA ALA A 97 14.84 -50.61 12.71
C ALA A 97 15.38 -49.86 11.49
N VAL A 98 15.45 -48.52 11.58
CA VAL A 98 16.02 -47.66 10.50
C VAL A 98 17.51 -47.95 10.31
N LEU A 99 18.29 -48.01 11.38
CA LEU A 99 19.73 -48.32 11.29
C LEU A 99 20.01 -49.67 10.66
N MET A 100 19.26 -50.70 11.06
CA MET A 100 19.36 -52.05 10.48
C MET A 100 18.99 -52.05 8.99
N ALA A 101 17.96 -51.30 8.59
CA ALA A 101 17.59 -51.16 7.17
C ALA A 101 18.69 -50.44 6.34
N LEU A 102 19.28 -49.38 6.89
CA LEU A 102 20.37 -48.63 6.24
C LEU A 102 21.65 -49.50 6.11
N GLU A 103 21.97 -50.26 7.16
CA GLU A 103 23.09 -51.20 7.13
C GLU A 103 22.88 -52.28 6.07
N ALA A 104 21.68 -52.81 5.95
CA ALA A 104 21.33 -53.84 4.97
C ALA A 104 21.48 -53.38 3.51
N VAL A 105 21.31 -52.07 3.25
CA VAL A 105 21.50 -51.48 1.92
C VAL A 105 22.87 -50.82 1.74
N GLY A 106 23.74 -50.88 2.73
CA GLY A 106 25.10 -50.30 2.68
C GLY A 106 25.13 -48.78 2.65
N ALA A 107 24.07 -48.09 3.12
CA ALA A 107 23.99 -46.67 3.16
C ALA A 107 24.85 -46.09 4.30
N ALA A 108 25.78 -45.17 4.00
CA ALA A 108 26.60 -44.52 5.02
C ALA A 108 25.80 -43.41 5.72
N ILE A 109 25.83 -43.44 7.05
CA ILE A 109 25.10 -42.45 7.87
C ILE A 109 25.62 -41.06 7.62
N ASP A 110 26.92 -40.89 7.41
CA ASP A 110 27.55 -39.59 7.14
C ASP A 110 27.04 -38.96 5.85
N ASP A 111 26.80 -39.74 4.79
CA ASP A 111 26.23 -39.28 3.53
C ASP A 111 24.78 -38.80 3.71
N LEU A 112 23.99 -39.50 4.54
CA LEU A 112 22.63 -39.08 4.88
C LEU A 112 22.58 -37.80 5.68
N LEU A 113 23.49 -37.62 6.63
CA LEU A 113 23.61 -36.39 7.40
C LEU A 113 24.06 -35.22 6.51
N GLN A 114 25.00 -35.47 5.60
CA GLN A 114 25.42 -34.47 4.62
C GLN A 114 24.25 -34.08 3.68
N ASP A 115 23.48 -35.03 3.17
CA ASP A 115 22.28 -34.76 2.37
C ASP A 115 21.27 -33.92 3.16
N ALA A 116 21.06 -34.23 4.45
CA ALA A 116 20.16 -33.46 5.31
C ALA A 116 20.63 -31.99 5.45
N VAL A 117 21.94 -31.77 5.69
CA VAL A 117 22.52 -30.42 5.83
C VAL A 117 22.37 -29.63 4.53
N VAL A 118 22.62 -30.25 3.37
CA VAL A 118 22.50 -29.59 2.07
C VAL A 118 21.05 -29.19 1.79
N ARG A 119 20.09 -30.08 2.09
CA ARG A 119 18.65 -29.78 1.90
C ARG A 119 18.18 -28.68 2.85
N GLN A 120 18.61 -28.72 4.12
CA GLN A 120 18.28 -27.68 5.08
C GLN A 120 18.81 -26.30 4.65
N ARG A 121 20.05 -26.28 4.14
CA ARG A 121 20.64 -25.05 3.59
C ARG A 121 19.82 -24.53 2.40
N ALA A 122 19.43 -25.39 1.47
CA ALA A 122 18.61 -25.02 0.32
C ALA A 122 17.29 -24.35 0.73
N LEU A 123 16.62 -24.88 1.77
CA LEU A 123 15.40 -24.30 2.30
C LEU A 123 15.64 -22.91 2.94
N ASN A 124 16.72 -22.77 3.72
CA ASN A 124 17.07 -21.49 4.34
C ASN A 124 17.41 -20.43 3.28
N ASP A 125 18.21 -20.79 2.27
CA ASP A 125 18.58 -19.87 1.17
C ASP A 125 17.34 -19.41 0.40
N TYR A 126 16.37 -20.32 0.21
CA TYR A 126 15.08 -19.98 -0.40
C TYR A 126 14.26 -19.01 0.46
N GLU A 127 14.15 -19.28 1.76
CA GLU A 127 13.46 -18.40 2.71
C GLU A 127 14.09 -16.99 2.73
N GLU A 128 15.41 -16.90 2.81
CA GLU A 128 16.13 -15.62 2.74
C GLU A 128 15.85 -14.86 1.44
N GLY A 129 15.77 -15.58 0.33
CA GLY A 129 15.37 -15.03 -0.97
C GLY A 129 13.96 -14.45 -0.95
N LEU A 130 13.00 -15.14 -0.32
CA LEU A 130 11.62 -14.65 -0.14
C LEU A 130 11.57 -13.41 0.73
N GLN A 131 12.28 -13.41 1.87
CA GLN A 131 12.32 -12.27 2.79
C GLN A 131 12.90 -11.02 2.11
N ARG A 132 13.94 -11.18 1.30
CA ARG A 132 14.55 -10.08 0.54
C ARG A 132 13.57 -9.45 -0.44
N ARG A 133 12.86 -10.28 -1.22
CA ARG A 133 11.83 -9.79 -2.17
C ARG A 133 10.67 -9.10 -1.47
N LEU A 134 10.21 -9.66 -0.35
CA LEU A 134 9.17 -9.01 0.45
C LEU A 134 9.62 -7.60 0.88
N LYS A 135 10.83 -7.48 1.40
CA LYS A 135 11.41 -6.19 1.82
C LYS A 135 11.53 -5.19 0.66
N GLU A 136 11.93 -5.65 -0.53
CA GLU A 136 12.00 -4.81 -1.73
C GLU A 136 10.59 -4.35 -2.17
N PHE A 137 9.61 -5.27 -2.18
CA PHE A 137 8.23 -4.95 -2.48
C PHE A 137 7.64 -3.94 -1.49
N GLU A 138 7.84 -4.16 -0.19
CA GLU A 138 7.40 -3.22 0.86
C GLU A 138 8.05 -1.84 0.68
N GLY A 139 9.36 -1.80 0.41
CA GLY A 139 10.09 -0.56 0.15
C GLY A 139 9.52 0.19 -1.06
N GLY A 140 9.24 -0.52 -2.15
CA GLY A 140 8.58 0.05 -3.33
C GLY A 140 7.20 0.64 -3.02
N LYS A 141 6.39 -0.07 -2.24
CA LYS A 141 5.05 0.41 -1.84
C LYS A 141 5.10 1.60 -0.88
N VAL A 142 6.06 1.65 0.02
CA VAL A 142 6.30 2.82 0.87
C VAL A 142 6.66 4.05 0.04
N ALA A 143 7.55 3.90 -0.95
CA ALA A 143 7.93 5.00 -1.85
C ALA A 143 6.74 5.49 -2.71
N GLU A 144 5.95 4.57 -3.26
CA GLU A 144 4.73 4.89 -4.01
C GLU A 144 3.72 5.67 -3.15
N ASN A 145 3.45 5.21 -1.93
CA ASN A 145 2.56 5.88 -0.99
C ASN A 145 3.06 7.29 -0.62
N ALA A 146 4.37 7.47 -0.43
CA ALA A 146 4.96 8.78 -0.16
C ALA A 146 4.79 9.74 -1.35
N ALA A 147 4.94 9.27 -2.58
CA ALA A 147 4.69 10.07 -3.78
C ALA A 147 3.22 10.49 -3.91
N ILE A 148 2.28 9.57 -3.67
CA ILE A 148 0.83 9.85 -3.67
C ILE A 148 0.50 10.91 -2.61
N GLN A 149 1.05 10.79 -1.39
CA GLN A 149 0.82 11.78 -0.33
C GLN A 149 1.37 13.16 -0.71
N ALA A 150 2.55 13.22 -1.30
CA ALA A 150 3.13 14.49 -1.76
C ALA A 150 2.26 15.17 -2.85
N ASP A 151 1.71 14.40 -3.78
CA ASP A 151 0.79 14.89 -4.80
C ASP A 151 -0.53 15.39 -4.20
N LEU A 152 -1.11 14.68 -3.25
CA LEU A 152 -2.30 15.13 -2.52
C LEU A 152 -2.06 16.45 -1.79
N ASP A 153 -0.92 16.59 -1.11
CA ASP A 153 -0.55 17.81 -0.41
C ASP A 153 -0.34 19.00 -1.39
N ARG A 154 0.25 18.74 -2.55
CA ARG A 154 0.41 19.74 -3.62
C ARG A 154 -0.94 20.20 -4.14
N LEU A 155 -1.81 19.26 -4.54
CA LEU A 155 -3.16 19.57 -5.05
C LEU A 155 -4.00 20.30 -4.01
N THR A 156 -3.92 19.88 -2.76
CA THR A 156 -4.64 20.54 -1.65
C THR A 156 -4.22 22.00 -1.53
N ARG A 157 -2.91 22.30 -1.55
CA ARG A 157 -2.41 23.69 -1.49
C ARG A 157 -2.86 24.50 -2.69
N GLU A 158 -2.80 23.95 -3.90
CA GLU A 158 -3.27 24.61 -5.12
C GLU A 158 -4.75 24.96 -5.04
N HIS A 159 -5.59 24.03 -4.63
CA HIS A 159 -7.03 24.25 -4.49
C HIS A 159 -7.37 25.25 -3.37
N MET A 160 -6.70 25.18 -2.23
CA MET A 160 -6.87 26.16 -1.14
C MET A 160 -6.50 27.58 -1.59
N SER A 161 -5.39 27.73 -2.30
CA SER A 161 -4.99 29.02 -2.88
C SER A 161 -6.03 29.56 -3.86
N ARG A 162 -6.59 28.70 -4.70
CA ARG A 162 -7.64 29.06 -5.66
C ARG A 162 -8.95 29.47 -4.97
N ILE A 163 -9.35 28.73 -3.92
CA ILE A 163 -10.52 29.09 -3.10
C ILE A 163 -10.31 30.47 -2.46
N GLN A 164 -9.14 30.71 -1.86
CA GLN A 164 -8.84 32.02 -1.26
C GLN A 164 -8.91 33.14 -2.28
N SER A 165 -8.32 32.96 -3.46
CA SER A 165 -8.39 33.96 -4.55
C SER A 165 -9.83 34.24 -4.98
N ASN A 166 -10.69 33.23 -5.04
CA ASN A 166 -12.11 33.41 -5.36
C ASN A 166 -12.85 34.21 -4.27
N LEU A 167 -12.58 33.90 -3.00
CA LEU A 167 -13.18 34.62 -1.85
C LEU A 167 -12.74 36.08 -1.84
N ASP A 168 -11.45 36.35 -2.09
CA ASP A 168 -10.94 37.73 -2.22
C ASP A 168 -11.54 38.48 -3.42
N GLY A 169 -11.78 37.77 -4.52
CA GLY A 169 -12.52 38.28 -5.67
C GLY A 169 -13.94 38.72 -5.31
N VAL A 170 -14.69 37.86 -4.66
CA VAL A 170 -16.07 38.14 -4.19
C VAL A 170 -16.08 39.32 -3.22
N ALA A 171 -15.13 39.36 -2.26
CA ALA A 171 -15.04 40.46 -1.31
C ALA A 171 -14.79 41.79 -2.03
N ARG A 172 -13.89 41.84 -3.02
CA ARG A 172 -13.65 43.04 -3.83
C ARG A 172 -14.90 43.52 -4.57
N GLU A 173 -15.67 42.62 -5.18
CA GLU A 173 -16.92 42.99 -5.86
C GLU A 173 -17.98 43.47 -4.88
N GLN A 174 -18.10 42.88 -3.72
CA GLN A 174 -18.98 43.35 -2.65
C GLN A 174 -18.59 44.76 -2.16
N ASP A 175 -17.29 45.05 -2.02
CA ASP A 175 -16.81 46.40 -1.66
C ASP A 175 -17.14 47.43 -2.73
N LYS A 176 -16.98 47.10 -4.01
CA LYS A 176 -17.38 47.98 -5.12
C LYS A 176 -18.89 48.25 -5.06
N LEU A 177 -19.71 47.23 -4.82
CA LEU A 177 -21.16 47.42 -4.68
C LEU A 177 -21.51 48.29 -3.49
N ARG A 178 -20.90 48.10 -2.32
CA ARG A 178 -21.09 48.94 -1.12
C ARG A 178 -20.70 50.41 -1.39
N ASN A 179 -19.57 50.61 -2.04
CA ASN A 179 -19.14 51.95 -2.41
C ASN A 179 -20.09 52.63 -3.40
N TRP A 180 -20.56 51.88 -4.42
CA TRP A 180 -21.56 52.38 -5.35
C TRP A 180 -22.87 52.73 -4.63
N GLN A 181 -23.38 51.91 -3.72
CA GLN A 181 -24.57 52.19 -2.95
C GLN A 181 -24.44 53.51 -2.14
N ARG A 182 -23.25 53.73 -1.54
CA ARG A 182 -22.97 54.97 -0.79
C ARG A 182 -23.01 56.19 -1.71
N VAL A 183 -22.30 56.13 -2.84
CA VAL A 183 -22.27 57.22 -3.82
C VAL A 183 -23.68 57.50 -4.38
N LYS A 184 -24.40 56.46 -4.74
CA LYS A 184 -25.78 56.54 -5.17
C LYS A 184 -26.69 57.21 -4.11
N GLN A 185 -26.53 56.87 -2.85
CA GLN A 185 -27.29 57.49 -1.75
C GLN A 185 -27.02 58.97 -1.63
N GLN A 186 -25.73 59.37 -1.67
CA GLN A 186 -25.35 60.79 -1.66
C GLN A 186 -25.91 61.58 -2.83
N GLU A 187 -25.83 61.02 -4.04
CA GLU A 187 -26.37 61.69 -5.22
C GLU A 187 -27.91 61.74 -5.21
N SER A 188 -28.58 60.68 -4.73
CA SER A 188 -30.03 60.69 -4.56
C SER A 188 -30.48 61.76 -3.57
N GLN A 189 -29.76 61.95 -2.47
CA GLN A 189 -30.03 63.02 -1.52
C GLN A 189 -29.87 64.39 -2.15
N ARG A 190 -28.76 64.62 -2.88
CA ARG A 190 -28.49 65.85 -3.58
C ARG A 190 -29.56 66.17 -4.61
N ILE A 191 -30.04 65.20 -5.38
CA ILE A 191 -31.18 65.34 -6.31
C ILE A 191 -32.45 65.72 -5.58
N ALA A 192 -32.75 65.03 -4.42
CA ALA A 192 -33.92 65.34 -3.64
C ALA A 192 -33.92 66.78 -3.07
N GLU A 193 -32.76 67.24 -2.57
CA GLU A 193 -32.54 68.60 -2.11
C GLU A 193 -32.76 69.62 -3.25
N ALA A 194 -32.14 69.37 -4.41
CA ALA A 194 -32.37 70.26 -5.57
C ALA A 194 -33.84 70.28 -6.02
N ALA A 195 -34.51 69.14 -6.05
CA ALA A 195 -35.93 69.04 -6.39
C ALA A 195 -36.83 69.83 -5.40
N ALA A 196 -36.48 69.82 -4.11
CA ALA A 196 -37.23 70.58 -3.10
C ALA A 196 -37.19 72.09 -3.36
N PHE A 197 -36.09 72.64 -3.92
CA PHE A 197 -36.05 74.07 -4.31
C PHE A 197 -36.86 74.44 -5.57
N CYS A 198 -37.19 73.46 -6.39
CA CYS A 198 -38.01 73.65 -7.61
C CYS A 198 -39.53 73.56 -7.33
N VAL A 199 -39.94 73.18 -6.15
CA VAL A 199 -41.34 73.10 -5.77
C VAL A 199 -41.74 74.47 -5.14
N PRO A 200 -42.68 75.22 -5.72
CA PRO A 200 -43.08 76.54 -5.14
C PRO A 200 -43.72 76.29 -3.76
N PRO A 201 -43.48 77.15 -2.77
CA PRO A 201 -44.06 77.07 -1.43
C PRO A 201 -45.54 77.41 -1.50
N SER A 202 -46.39 76.49 -1.38
CA SER A 202 -47.84 76.57 -1.28
C SER A 202 -48.65 76.43 -2.58
N GLY A 203 -48.91 75.18 -2.91
CA GLY A 203 -50.06 74.77 -3.77
C GLY A 203 -50.51 73.38 -3.38
N PRO A 204 -51.79 73.00 -3.52
CA PRO A 204 -52.32 71.71 -3.07
C PRO A 204 -51.84 70.50 -3.89
N GLY A 205 -50.74 70.65 -4.61
CA GLY A 205 -50.13 69.62 -5.44
C GLY A 205 -48.79 69.09 -4.98
N GLY A 206 -48.24 69.55 -3.81
CA GLY A 206 -46.93 69.17 -3.32
C GLY A 206 -46.76 67.71 -2.86
N ALA A 207 -47.83 66.99 -2.68
CA ALA A 207 -47.77 65.56 -2.30
C ALA A 207 -47.46 64.61 -3.46
N GLY A 208 -47.54 65.10 -4.73
CA GLY A 208 -47.34 64.23 -5.89
C GLY A 208 -45.89 63.88 -6.21
N LEU A 209 -44.96 64.83 -5.99
CA LEU A 209 -43.57 64.64 -6.37
C LEU A 209 -42.84 63.69 -5.41
N THR A 210 -43.13 63.79 -4.10
CA THR A 210 -42.57 62.85 -3.09
C THR A 210 -43.05 61.42 -3.33
N GLN A 211 -44.35 61.23 -3.69
CA GLN A 211 -44.88 59.93 -4.04
C GLN A 211 -44.32 59.34 -5.34
N VAL A 212 -44.01 60.18 -6.34
CA VAL A 212 -43.42 59.74 -7.60
C VAL A 212 -41.96 59.31 -7.39
N LEU A 213 -41.18 60.04 -6.58
CA LEU A 213 -39.83 59.65 -6.21
C LEU A 213 -39.77 58.38 -5.32
N GLU A 214 -40.69 58.26 -4.38
CA GLU A 214 -40.80 57.00 -3.57
C GLU A 214 -41.25 55.79 -4.42
N ARG A 215 -42.18 55.95 -5.36
CA ARG A 215 -42.56 54.88 -6.29
C ARG A 215 -41.43 54.51 -7.23
N ALA A 216 -40.63 55.42 -7.71
CA ALA A 216 -39.49 55.14 -8.55
C ALA A 216 -38.37 54.38 -7.80
N THR A 217 -38.23 54.60 -6.46
CA THR A 217 -37.28 53.88 -5.63
C THR A 217 -37.83 52.50 -5.15
N ALA A 218 -39.16 52.38 -5.00
CA ALA A 218 -39.81 51.11 -4.56
C ALA A 218 -39.96 50.08 -5.71
N ALA A 219 -40.05 50.51 -6.98
CA ALA A 219 -40.25 49.63 -8.14
C ALA A 219 -39.01 48.82 -8.57
N ARG A 220 -37.89 48.84 -7.79
CA ARG A 220 -36.65 48.14 -8.06
C ARG A 220 -36.17 47.25 -6.86
N ARG A 221 -37.07 46.71 -6.05
CA ARG A 221 -36.77 45.64 -5.12
C ARG A 221 -37.20 44.28 -5.62
#